data_6faa47230db687b2814307682c69401f
#
_entry.id   6faa47230db687b2814307682c69401f
#
_cell.length_a   1.000
_cell.length_b   1.000
_cell.length_c   1.000
_cell.angle_alpha   90.00
_cell.angle_beta   90.00
_cell.angle_gamma   90.00
#
_symmetry.space_group_name_H-M   'P 1'
#
loop_
_entity.id
_entity.type
_entity.pdbx_description
1 polymer ?
#
loop_
_entity_poly.entity_id
_entity_poly.type
_entity_poly.pdbx_seq_one_letter_code
_entity_poly.pdbx_strand_id
1 'polypeptide(L)'
;ASAVKTKQVLLTGTPANLESDESDEIEATWRTVDIPYNDYIDKTLRILNSGNYKKALSRLETIIKTYPEDINATFYSGFCLYNLGEYNSAINSFQKCMNGKFNNFDEEAEWMTAQAHLLSGNKGQANTVFKSILSKNGYYAKQAKVKISQ
;
A
#
# COMPACT_ATOMS: atom_id res chain seq x y z
N ALA A 1 -2.14 28.03 -17.89
CA ALA A 1 -2.39 27.39 -16.58
C ALA A 1 -3.00 26.04 -16.84
N SER A 2 -2.21 24.96 -16.68
CA SER A 2 -2.74 23.60 -16.75
C SER A 2 -3.61 23.36 -15.51
N ALA A 3 -4.91 23.15 -15.71
CA ALA A 3 -5.79 22.71 -14.66
C ALA A 3 -5.28 21.35 -14.17
N VAL A 4 -4.75 21.29 -12.98
CA VAL A 4 -4.46 20.02 -12.30
C VAL A 4 -5.80 19.31 -12.15
N LYS A 5 -6.03 18.26 -12.93
CA LYS A 5 -7.21 17.42 -12.75
C LYS A 5 -7.11 16.77 -11.38
N THR A 6 -7.81 17.30 -10.40
CA THR A 6 -7.89 16.74 -9.06
C THR A 6 -8.60 15.39 -9.18
N LYS A 7 -7.92 14.32 -8.81
CA LYS A 7 -8.57 13.01 -8.64
C LYS A 7 -9.60 13.11 -7.52
N GLN A 8 -10.73 12.49 -7.69
CA GLN A 8 -11.77 12.41 -6.68
C GLN A 8 -12.05 10.96 -6.34
N VAL A 9 -12.29 10.69 -5.07
CA VAL A 9 -12.64 9.35 -4.58
C VAL A 9 -14.13 9.35 -4.26
N LEU A 10 -14.86 8.41 -4.88
CA LEU A 10 -16.27 8.18 -4.60
C LEU A 10 -16.40 7.22 -3.43
N LEU A 11 -17.01 7.69 -2.35
CA LEU A 11 -17.35 6.84 -1.22
C LEU A 11 -18.79 6.32 -1.39
N THR A 12 -18.89 5.01 -1.65
CA THR A 12 -20.17 4.31 -1.72
C THR A 12 -20.16 3.17 -0.71
N GLY A 13 -21.11 3.12 0.21
CA GLY A 13 -21.18 2.03 1.16
C GLY A 13 -22.29 2.17 2.18
N THR A 14 -22.64 1.07 2.84
CA THR A 14 -23.57 1.06 3.98
C THR A 14 -22.81 1.27 5.29
N PRO A 15 -23.32 2.11 6.21
CA PRO A 15 -22.58 2.53 7.40
C PRO A 15 -22.49 1.50 8.53
N ALA A 16 -22.84 0.24 8.29
CA ALA A 16 -23.08 -0.75 9.33
C ALA A 16 -21.86 -1.10 10.23
N ASN A 17 -20.63 -0.63 9.91
CA ASN A 17 -19.41 -1.01 10.64
C ASN A 17 -18.45 0.16 10.92
N LEU A 18 -18.95 1.39 11.03
CA LEU A 18 -18.10 2.56 11.30
C LEU A 18 -18.08 2.89 12.79
N GLU A 19 -16.89 3.10 13.34
CA GLU A 19 -16.70 3.50 14.73
C GLU A 19 -17.04 4.99 14.94
N SER A 20 -17.34 5.37 16.17
CA SER A 20 -17.95 6.65 16.55
C SER A 20 -17.13 7.94 16.30
N ASP A 21 -15.86 7.83 15.95
CA ASP A 21 -15.01 8.98 15.61
C ASP A 21 -15.03 9.34 14.11
N GLU A 22 -15.87 8.65 13.35
CA GLU A 22 -16.03 8.82 11.90
C GLU A 22 -17.33 9.51 11.50
N SER A 23 -17.88 10.35 12.38
CA SER A 23 -19.18 11.00 12.15
C SER A 23 -19.25 11.74 10.80
N ASP A 24 -18.18 12.41 10.40
CA ASP A 24 -18.11 13.13 9.13
C ASP A 24 -18.08 12.20 7.91
N GLU A 25 -17.53 10.97 8.08
CA GLU A 25 -17.53 9.94 7.03
C GLU A 25 -18.84 9.15 7.00
N ILE A 26 -19.54 9.03 8.12
CA ILE A 26 -20.86 8.36 8.19
C ILE A 26 -21.89 9.11 7.36
N GLU A 27 -21.95 10.44 7.44
CA GLU A 27 -22.82 11.23 6.59
C GLU A 27 -22.49 11.09 5.10
N ALA A 28 -21.20 10.96 4.78
CA ALA A 28 -20.73 10.75 3.41
C ALA A 28 -21.13 9.38 2.83
N THR A 29 -21.32 8.35 3.67
CA THR A 29 -21.71 7.00 3.20
C THR A 29 -23.17 6.90 2.77
N TRP A 30 -24.05 7.78 3.27
CA TRP A 30 -25.45 7.85 2.86
C TRP A 30 -25.65 8.58 1.53
N ARG A 31 -24.66 9.33 1.11
CA ARG A 31 -24.65 10.07 -0.14
C ARG A 31 -23.40 9.72 -0.91
N THR A 32 -23.48 9.72 -2.21
CA THR A 32 -22.27 9.68 -3.04
C THR A 32 -21.58 11.04 -2.90
N VAL A 33 -20.46 11.10 -2.22
CA VAL A 33 -19.70 12.33 -2.00
C VAL A 33 -18.35 12.22 -2.70
N ASP A 34 -18.05 13.20 -3.52
CA ASP A 34 -16.73 13.34 -4.13
C ASP A 34 -15.79 14.03 -3.13
N ILE A 35 -14.82 13.26 -2.63
CA ILE A 35 -13.77 13.80 -1.78
C ILE A 35 -12.51 14.01 -2.62
N PRO A 36 -11.83 15.17 -2.53
CA PRO A 36 -10.57 15.36 -3.22
C PRO A 36 -9.58 14.25 -2.85
N TYR A 37 -8.97 13.66 -3.87
CA TYR A 37 -8.05 12.53 -3.70
C TYR A 37 -6.94 12.82 -2.67
N ASN A 38 -6.32 14.00 -2.74
CA ASN A 38 -5.23 14.35 -1.84
C ASN A 38 -5.66 14.38 -0.38
N ASP A 39 -6.83 14.93 -0.08
CA ASP A 39 -7.36 14.96 1.29
C ASP A 39 -7.66 13.55 1.79
N TYR A 40 -8.21 12.71 0.94
CA TYR A 40 -8.52 11.33 1.28
C TYR A 40 -7.26 10.49 1.55
N ILE A 41 -6.26 10.58 0.67
CA ILE A 41 -5.01 9.84 0.83
C ILE A 41 -4.21 10.34 2.04
N ASP A 42 -4.15 11.64 2.27
CA ASP A 42 -3.45 12.23 3.41
C ASP A 42 -4.04 11.76 4.74
N LYS A 43 -5.36 11.76 4.86
CA LYS A 43 -6.04 11.21 6.04
C LYS A 43 -5.76 9.72 6.20
N THR A 44 -5.79 8.97 5.11
CA THR A 44 -5.48 7.54 5.10
C THR A 44 -4.05 7.26 5.58
N LEU A 45 -3.08 8.03 5.13
CA LEU A 45 -1.68 7.89 5.57
C LEU A 45 -1.48 8.24 7.04
N ARG A 46 -2.22 9.20 7.57
CA ARG A 46 -2.22 9.49 9.01
C ARG A 46 -2.75 8.31 9.82
N ILE A 47 -3.83 7.68 9.37
CA ILE A 47 -4.40 6.47 9.99
C ILE A 47 -3.37 5.32 9.93
N LEU A 48 -2.71 5.14 8.79
CA LEU A 48 -1.65 4.15 8.62
C LEU A 48 -0.49 4.40 9.60
N ASN A 49 -0.03 5.65 9.69
CA ASN A 49 1.06 6.04 10.57
C ASN A 49 0.71 5.90 12.06
N SER A 50 -0.56 5.91 12.42
CA SER A 50 -1.02 5.60 13.78
C SER A 50 -1.02 4.10 14.10
N GLY A 51 -0.71 3.25 13.12
CA GLY A 51 -0.70 1.79 13.25
C GLY A 51 -2.05 1.12 13.03
N ASN A 52 -3.08 1.87 12.66
CA ASN A 52 -4.39 1.28 12.33
C ASN A 52 -4.41 0.78 10.88
N TYR A 53 -3.65 -0.30 10.63
CA TYR A 53 -3.47 -0.85 9.28
C TYR A 53 -4.76 -1.37 8.67
N LYS A 54 -5.65 -1.93 9.48
CA LYS A 54 -6.93 -2.47 9.00
C LYS A 54 -7.83 -1.36 8.45
N LYS A 55 -7.95 -0.26 9.18
CA LYS A 55 -8.72 0.90 8.75
C LYS A 55 -8.10 1.57 7.52
N ALA A 56 -6.78 1.77 7.54
CA ALA A 56 -6.05 2.31 6.40
C ALA A 56 -6.23 1.44 5.15
N LEU A 57 -6.14 0.12 5.27
CA LEU A 57 -6.34 -0.82 4.17
C LEU A 57 -7.71 -0.67 3.52
N SER A 58 -8.77 -0.63 4.33
CA SER A 58 -10.15 -0.43 3.83
C SER A 58 -10.28 0.85 3.00
N ARG A 59 -9.67 1.93 3.45
CA ARG A 59 -9.67 3.21 2.73
C ARG A 59 -8.87 3.16 1.43
N LEU A 60 -7.72 2.48 1.45
CA LEU A 60 -6.88 2.28 0.26
C LEU A 60 -7.58 1.41 -0.79
N GLU A 61 -8.31 0.40 -0.36
CA GLU A 61 -9.13 -0.43 -1.25
C GLU A 61 -10.22 0.39 -1.96
N THR A 62 -10.79 1.38 -1.29
CA THR A 62 -11.74 2.32 -1.92
C THR A 62 -11.06 3.12 -3.04
N ILE A 63 -9.82 3.58 -2.84
CA ILE A 63 -9.04 4.25 -3.88
C ILE A 63 -8.78 3.30 -5.06
N ILE A 64 -8.32 2.08 -4.79
CA ILE A 64 -8.01 1.08 -5.82
C ILE A 64 -9.25 0.72 -6.64
N LYS A 65 -10.41 0.66 -6.02
CA LYS A 65 -11.68 0.42 -6.69
C LYS A 65 -11.99 1.48 -7.74
N THR A 66 -11.70 2.73 -7.42
CA THR A 66 -11.94 3.88 -8.32
C THR A 66 -10.78 4.09 -9.30
N TYR A 67 -9.57 3.88 -8.83
CA TYR A 67 -8.32 4.05 -9.59
C TYR A 67 -7.44 2.79 -9.48
N PRO A 68 -7.72 1.73 -10.25
CA PRO A 68 -7.02 0.44 -10.12
C PRO A 68 -5.51 0.52 -10.39
N GLU A 69 -5.07 1.54 -11.13
CA GLU A 69 -3.66 1.77 -11.46
C GLU A 69 -2.95 2.74 -10.50
N ASP A 70 -3.61 3.13 -9.40
CA ASP A 70 -3.01 4.03 -8.43
C ASP A 70 -1.89 3.32 -7.66
N ILE A 71 -0.66 3.70 -7.96
CA ILE A 71 0.53 3.06 -7.41
C ILE A 71 0.72 3.38 -5.92
N ASN A 72 0.32 4.57 -5.47
CA ASN A 72 0.38 4.94 -4.05
C ASN A 72 -0.54 4.04 -3.23
N ALA A 73 -1.80 3.94 -3.64
CA ALA A 73 -2.77 3.10 -2.96
C ALA A 73 -2.37 1.63 -2.98
N THR A 74 -1.84 1.13 -4.09
CA THR A 74 -1.38 -0.25 -4.22
C THR A 74 -0.18 -0.54 -3.31
N PHE A 75 0.82 0.34 -3.27
CA PHE A 75 1.98 0.18 -2.40
C PHE A 75 1.59 0.20 -0.91
N TYR A 76 0.84 1.20 -0.49
CA TYR A 76 0.42 1.31 0.92
C TYR A 76 -0.56 0.21 1.34
N SER A 77 -1.36 -0.32 0.42
CA SER A 77 -2.15 -1.54 0.70
C SER A 77 -1.25 -2.74 0.99
N GLY A 78 -0.21 -2.93 0.19
CA GLY A 78 0.81 -3.96 0.44
C GLY A 78 1.48 -3.77 1.80
N PHE A 79 1.82 -2.54 2.15
CA PHE A 79 2.41 -2.21 3.45
C PHE A 79 1.46 -2.54 4.62
N CYS A 80 0.17 -2.20 4.50
CA CYS A 80 -0.84 -2.57 5.49
C CYS A 80 -0.97 -4.09 5.63
N LEU A 81 -1.10 -4.80 4.52
CA LEU A 81 -1.20 -6.26 4.50
C LEU A 81 0.03 -6.93 5.14
N TYR A 82 1.22 -6.42 4.85
CA TYR A 82 2.46 -6.89 5.48
C TYR A 82 2.41 -6.77 7.01
N ASN A 83 2.00 -5.61 7.53
CA ASN A 83 1.91 -5.38 8.96
C ASN A 83 0.76 -6.15 9.64
N LEU A 84 -0.26 -6.55 8.87
CA LEU A 84 -1.34 -7.43 9.34
C LEU A 84 -0.97 -8.93 9.28
N GLY A 85 0.22 -9.28 8.79
CA GLY A 85 0.65 -10.67 8.64
C GLY A 85 0.14 -11.36 7.39
N GLU A 86 -0.54 -10.64 6.49
CA GLU A 86 -1.07 -11.15 5.22
C GLU A 86 0.00 -11.10 4.12
N TYR A 87 1.07 -11.87 4.31
CA TYR A 87 2.29 -11.74 3.50
C TYR A 87 2.08 -12.07 2.03
N ASN A 88 1.31 -13.10 1.69
CA ASN A 88 1.06 -13.46 0.29
C ASN A 88 0.28 -12.36 -0.45
N SER A 89 -0.72 -11.79 0.20
CA SER A 89 -1.49 -10.67 -0.36
C SER A 89 -0.62 -9.40 -0.48
N ALA A 90 0.25 -9.15 0.50
CA ALA A 90 1.22 -8.05 0.45
C ALA A 90 2.17 -8.20 -0.74
N ILE A 91 2.73 -9.39 -0.97
CA ILE A 91 3.60 -9.68 -2.11
C ILE A 91 2.89 -9.40 -3.43
N ASN A 92 1.63 -9.80 -3.56
CA ASN A 92 0.85 -9.52 -4.77
C ASN A 92 0.70 -8.01 -5.01
N SER A 93 0.44 -7.23 -3.97
CA SER A 93 0.36 -5.76 -4.07
C SER A 93 1.70 -5.15 -4.48
N PHE A 94 2.80 -5.59 -3.90
CA PHE A 94 4.14 -5.10 -4.25
C PHE A 94 4.53 -5.47 -5.69
N GLN A 95 4.17 -6.67 -6.15
CA GLN A 95 4.40 -7.08 -7.55
C GLN A 95 3.61 -6.20 -8.53
N LYS A 96 2.38 -5.83 -8.21
CA LYS A 96 1.60 -4.88 -9.01
C LYS A 96 2.29 -3.52 -9.09
N CYS A 97 2.88 -3.03 -8.00
CA CYS A 97 3.67 -1.80 -8.01
C CYS A 97 4.85 -1.88 -8.96
N MET A 98 5.63 -2.96 -8.89
CA MET A 98 6.83 -3.17 -9.71
C MET A 98 6.52 -3.37 -11.20
N ASN A 99 5.34 -3.91 -11.53
CA ASN A 99 4.89 -4.12 -12.90
C ASN A 99 4.15 -2.90 -13.49
N GLY A 100 3.96 -1.85 -12.71
CA GLY A 100 3.31 -0.62 -13.16
C GLY A 100 4.17 0.23 -14.08
N LYS A 101 3.54 1.24 -14.69
CA LYS A 101 4.23 2.20 -15.58
C LYS A 101 5.17 3.16 -14.84
N PHE A 102 4.95 3.33 -13.54
CA PHE A 102 5.71 4.24 -12.68
C PHE A 102 6.51 3.43 -11.67
N ASN A 103 7.76 3.77 -11.49
CA ASN A 103 8.71 3.03 -10.65
C ASN A 103 9.05 3.72 -9.31
N ASN A 104 8.17 4.59 -8.83
CA ASN A 104 8.45 5.39 -7.62
C ASN A 104 8.69 4.55 -6.36
N PHE A 105 8.15 3.32 -6.31
CA PHE A 105 8.25 2.42 -5.16
C PHE A 105 8.95 1.09 -5.49
N ASP A 106 9.62 0.98 -6.62
CA ASP A 106 10.17 -0.30 -7.06
C ASP A 106 11.18 -0.88 -6.07
N GLU A 107 12.10 -0.07 -5.56
CA GLU A 107 13.10 -0.52 -4.59
C GLU A 107 12.46 -0.93 -3.25
N GLU A 108 11.53 -0.11 -2.74
CA GLU A 108 10.81 -0.39 -1.51
C GLU A 108 9.92 -1.63 -1.65
N ALA A 109 9.21 -1.75 -2.76
CA ALA A 109 8.34 -2.90 -3.04
C ALA A 109 9.14 -4.19 -3.15
N GLU A 110 10.28 -4.17 -3.81
CA GLU A 110 11.17 -5.33 -3.91
C GLU A 110 11.74 -5.73 -2.54
N TRP A 111 12.18 -4.75 -1.75
CA TRP A 111 12.64 -4.96 -0.38
C TRP A 111 11.56 -5.57 0.51
N MET A 112 10.35 -5.00 0.49
CA MET A 112 9.22 -5.49 1.26
C MET A 112 8.78 -6.90 0.81
N THR A 113 8.89 -7.20 -0.48
CA THR A 113 8.64 -8.55 -1.03
C THR A 113 9.61 -9.57 -0.42
N ALA A 114 10.89 -9.25 -0.39
CA ALA A 114 11.90 -10.13 0.22
C ALA A 114 11.62 -10.36 1.71
N GLN A 115 11.29 -9.30 2.44
CA GLN A 115 10.94 -9.39 3.87
C GLN A 115 9.67 -10.24 4.09
N ALA A 116 8.64 -10.07 3.26
CA ALA A 116 7.41 -10.84 3.34
C ALA A 116 7.65 -12.33 3.08
N HIS A 117 8.49 -12.68 2.11
CA HIS A 117 8.91 -14.06 1.90
C HIS A 117 9.64 -14.64 3.10
N LEU A 118 10.54 -13.85 3.71
CA LEU A 118 11.28 -14.29 4.89
C LEU A 118 10.36 -14.58 6.08
N LEU A 119 9.42 -13.65 6.35
CA LEU A 119 8.47 -13.79 7.46
C LEU A 119 7.41 -14.87 7.23
N SER A 120 7.10 -15.19 5.98
CA SER A 120 6.21 -16.31 5.63
C SER A 120 6.91 -17.67 5.60
N GLY A 121 8.20 -17.73 5.92
CA GLY A 121 8.98 -18.97 5.93
C GLY A 121 9.59 -19.37 4.60
N ASN A 122 9.40 -18.58 3.55
CA ASN A 122 9.92 -18.83 2.20
C ASN A 122 11.35 -18.30 2.04
N LYS A 123 12.29 -18.81 2.83
CA LYS A 123 13.67 -18.34 2.88
C LYS A 123 14.38 -18.41 1.52
N GLY A 124 14.12 -19.44 0.73
CA GLY A 124 14.70 -19.58 -0.61
C GLY A 124 14.29 -18.45 -1.55
N GLN A 125 13.00 -18.15 -1.60
CA GLN A 125 12.48 -17.03 -2.39
C GLN A 125 12.97 -15.67 -1.87
N ALA A 126 13.00 -15.49 -0.54
CA ALA A 126 13.56 -14.29 0.07
C ALA A 126 15.02 -14.06 -0.38
N ASN A 127 15.86 -15.10 -0.32
CA ASN A 127 17.25 -15.02 -0.75
C ASN A 127 17.39 -14.67 -2.24
N THR A 128 16.53 -15.21 -3.09
CA THR A 128 16.51 -14.88 -4.52
C THR A 128 16.25 -13.39 -4.73
N VAL A 129 15.27 -12.83 -4.03
CA VAL A 129 14.95 -11.40 -4.13
C VAL A 129 16.08 -10.54 -3.52
N PHE A 130 16.65 -10.92 -2.37
CA PHE A 130 17.78 -10.20 -1.78
C PHE A 130 19.01 -10.16 -2.71
N LYS A 131 19.28 -11.25 -3.41
CA LYS A 131 20.36 -11.29 -4.43
C LYS A 131 20.08 -10.35 -5.60
N SER A 132 18.84 -10.26 -6.05
CA SER A 132 18.41 -9.29 -7.06
C SER A 132 18.63 -7.86 -6.59
N ILE A 133 18.20 -7.52 -5.36
CA ILE A 133 18.41 -6.20 -4.76
C ILE A 133 19.91 -5.86 -4.67
N LEU A 134 20.73 -6.82 -4.23
CA LEU A 134 22.17 -6.63 -4.13
C LEU A 134 22.81 -6.34 -5.50
N SER A 135 22.39 -7.06 -6.54
CA SER A 135 22.93 -6.90 -7.89
C SER A 135 22.63 -5.53 -8.51
N LYS A 136 21.53 -4.91 -8.13
CA LYS A 136 21.11 -3.58 -8.60
C LYS A 136 21.91 -2.44 -7.95
N ASN A 137 22.58 -2.72 -6.83
CA ASN A 137 23.41 -1.76 -6.08
C ASN A 137 22.66 -0.47 -5.69
N GLY A 138 21.37 -0.57 -5.44
CA GLY A 138 20.51 0.53 -5.00
C GLY A 138 20.54 0.78 -3.49
N TYR A 139 19.55 1.51 -3.01
CA TYR A 139 19.45 1.91 -1.61
C TYR A 139 19.53 0.74 -0.62
N TYR A 140 18.86 -0.37 -0.93
CA TYR A 140 18.78 -1.54 -0.05
C TYR A 140 19.89 -2.58 -0.24
N ALA A 141 20.87 -2.34 -1.10
CA ALA A 141 21.91 -3.33 -1.44
C ALA A 141 22.72 -3.79 -0.21
N LYS A 142 23.11 -2.86 0.67
CA LYS A 142 23.86 -3.18 1.89
C LYS A 142 23.04 -4.04 2.85
N GLN A 143 21.78 -3.70 3.04
CA GLN A 143 20.86 -4.44 3.90
C GLN A 143 20.60 -5.84 3.33
N ALA A 144 20.43 -5.97 2.03
CA ALA A 144 20.24 -7.26 1.36
C ALA A 144 21.45 -8.17 1.55
N LYS A 145 22.67 -7.64 1.44
CA LYS A 145 23.91 -8.40 1.68
C LYS A 145 23.94 -9.02 3.07
N VAL A 146 23.54 -8.25 4.10
CA VAL A 146 23.47 -8.76 5.47
C VAL A 146 22.45 -9.89 5.58
N LYS A 147 21.30 -9.78 4.96
CA LYS A 147 20.24 -10.80 4.97
C LYS A 147 20.65 -12.10 4.31
N ILE A 148 21.38 -12.03 3.20
CA ILE A 148 21.90 -13.23 2.50
C ILE A 148 22.91 -13.98 3.39
N SER A 149 23.69 -13.26 4.21
CA SER A 149 24.75 -13.83 5.06
C SER A 149 24.21 -14.55 6.31
N GLN A 150 22.95 -14.39 6.61
CA GLN A 150 22.26 -15.02 7.74
C GLN A 150 21.58 -16.34 7.29
#